data_21ba934988ff7e85da974d12041091e5
#
_entry.id   21ba934988ff7e85da974d12041091e5
#
_cell.length_a   1.000
_cell.length_b   1.000
_cell.length_c   1.000
_cell.angle_alpha   90.00
_cell.angle_beta   90.00
_cell.angle_gamma   90.00
#
_symmetry.space_group_name_H-M   'P 1'
#
loop_
_entity.id
_entity.type
_entity.pdbx_description
1 polymer ?
#
loop_
_entity_poly.entity_id
_entity_poly.type
_entity_poly.pdbx_seq_one_letter_code
_entity_poly.pdbx_strand_id
1 'polypeptide(L)'
;MNLFIAWIARIAVLSFLIMACVSEAHAEVWDGLNDPSQFDLDQSYQTNFAALPLHAALKTPPWSETYWPSYRGSINIRWNSRDQDGFNYSPPTLTQAKAMSIDQLKQLSPTEKYDLYLGKYDYPIHTEVKRYTNLLSDQYTGLCDGWAIASTQYAEPKPITLANPDGILIPFGSSDVKALMTFAAEYYFARDSSVVGKVCMTSPTSTPAEIAQCSGMNAGAMHLILSNEIGLKGAPFIARKEPFNQIWHQPVSAYDSAVTGSALSNVPGATGVQVHTVLTYSEDLDESFWNPVIGTANFHSNHINMDYILDVDANGDIMGGTWTKGSQRPGYFWRPIHHLTFSGKWSGLNQIYRAKTLKE
;
A
#
# COMPACT_ATOMS: atom_id res chain seq x y z
N MET A 1 -37.74 88.29 30.82
CA MET A 1 -36.77 87.61 31.73
C MET A 1 -36.92 86.11 31.54
N ASN A 2 -35.90 85.47 31.24
CA ASN A 2 -35.71 84.03 31.01
C ASN A 2 -35.77 83.54 29.55
N LEU A 3 -34.51 83.32 29.06
CA LEU A 3 -34.16 82.65 27.85
C LEU A 3 -34.52 81.18 27.92
N PHE A 4 -35.02 80.62 26.80
CA PHE A 4 -35.00 79.22 26.55
C PHE A 4 -34.14 78.97 25.33
N ILE A 5 -32.99 78.36 25.57
CA ILE A 5 -32.04 77.88 24.54
C ILE A 5 -32.52 76.57 24.05
N ALA A 6 -32.85 76.41 22.75
CA ALA A 6 -33.17 75.18 22.10
C ALA A 6 -31.87 74.47 21.65
N TRP A 7 -31.60 73.32 22.19
CA TRP A 7 -30.52 72.44 21.72
C TRP A 7 -31.09 71.54 20.63
N ILE A 8 -30.56 71.61 19.42
CA ILE A 8 -30.84 70.70 18.32
C ILE A 8 -29.80 69.56 18.43
N ALA A 9 -30.27 68.40 18.88
CA ALA A 9 -29.47 67.22 18.85
C ALA A 9 -29.46 66.60 17.43
N ARG A 10 -28.29 66.62 16.77
CA ARG A 10 -28.07 65.93 15.54
C ARG A 10 -27.81 64.40 15.88
N ILE A 11 -28.77 63.57 15.57
CA ILE A 11 -28.59 62.14 15.61
C ILE A 11 -27.89 61.73 14.31
N ALA A 12 -26.60 61.40 14.41
CA ALA A 12 -25.86 60.75 13.33
C ALA A 12 -26.18 59.24 13.39
N VAL A 13 -26.96 58.80 12.42
CA VAL A 13 -27.20 57.36 12.23
C VAL A 13 -25.93 56.76 11.60
N LEU A 14 -25.13 56.13 12.41
CA LEU A 14 -23.97 55.32 11.95
C LEU A 14 -24.49 53.97 11.49
N SER A 15 -24.71 53.84 10.18
CA SER A 15 -25.03 52.55 9.57
C SER A 15 -23.76 51.67 9.58
N PHE A 16 -23.63 50.83 10.58
CA PHE A 16 -22.65 49.74 10.57
C PHE A 16 -23.13 48.67 9.57
N LEU A 17 -22.55 48.66 8.37
CA LEU A 17 -22.62 47.47 7.50
C LEU A 17 -21.82 46.37 8.18
N ILE A 18 -22.50 45.53 8.92
CA ILE A 18 -21.96 44.24 9.31
C ILE A 18 -21.91 43.40 8.03
N MET A 19 -20.75 43.40 7.38
CA MET A 19 -20.40 42.40 6.38
C MET A 19 -20.27 41.07 7.16
N ALA A 20 -21.38 40.32 7.28
CA ALA A 20 -21.34 38.97 7.70
C ALA A 20 -20.54 38.20 6.65
N CYS A 21 -19.26 37.94 6.92
CA CYS A 21 -18.57 36.85 6.27
C CYS A 21 -19.34 35.57 6.65
N VAL A 22 -20.30 35.21 5.83
CA VAL A 22 -20.82 33.83 5.81
C VAL A 22 -19.65 33.02 5.28
N SER A 23 -18.82 32.51 6.17
CA SER A 23 -18.04 31.34 5.84
C SER A 23 -19.09 30.27 5.55
N GLU A 24 -19.31 30.01 4.27
CA GLU A 24 -19.98 28.76 3.89
C GLU A 24 -19.16 27.66 4.55
N ALA A 25 -19.68 27.14 5.64
CA ALA A 25 -19.22 25.90 6.18
C ALA A 25 -19.54 24.87 5.09
N HIS A 26 -18.55 24.59 4.22
CA HIS A 26 -18.61 23.43 3.38
C HIS A 26 -18.86 22.26 4.34
N ALA A 27 -20.04 21.67 4.26
CA ALA A 27 -20.32 20.44 5.00
C ALA A 27 -19.22 19.46 4.61
N GLU A 28 -18.42 19.03 5.58
CA GLU A 28 -17.41 18.00 5.33
C GLU A 28 -18.12 16.80 4.75
N VAL A 29 -17.95 16.58 3.45
CA VAL A 29 -18.51 15.46 2.72
C VAL A 29 -17.72 14.18 3.04
N TRP A 30 -16.53 14.36 3.59
CA TRP A 30 -15.65 13.29 4.05
C TRP A 30 -15.94 12.96 5.52
N ASP A 31 -16.15 11.69 5.84
CA ASP A 31 -16.02 11.26 7.24
C ASP A 31 -14.54 11.18 7.62
N GLY A 32 -14.23 11.24 8.91
CA GLY A 32 -12.85 11.30 9.41
C GLY A 32 -11.96 10.11 9.04
N LEU A 33 -12.50 9.06 8.39
CA LEU A 33 -11.75 7.91 7.87
C LEU A 33 -11.63 7.95 6.35
N ASN A 34 -12.37 8.81 5.68
CA ASN A 34 -12.41 8.94 4.23
C ASN A 34 -11.91 10.29 3.71
N ASP A 35 -11.29 11.09 4.55
CA ASP A 35 -10.70 12.36 4.16
C ASP A 35 -9.40 12.14 3.37
N PRO A 36 -9.36 12.47 2.05
CA PRO A 36 -8.18 12.27 1.23
C PRO A 36 -6.98 13.11 1.67
N SER A 37 -7.20 14.21 2.43
CA SER A 37 -6.11 15.03 2.98
C SER A 37 -5.22 14.27 3.95
N GLN A 38 -5.72 13.22 4.59
CA GLN A 38 -4.91 12.32 5.45
C GLN A 38 -3.90 11.51 4.65
N PHE A 39 -4.10 11.34 3.34
CA PHE A 39 -3.17 10.67 2.44
C PHE A 39 -2.18 11.64 1.79
N ASP A 40 -2.55 12.91 1.68
CA ASP A 40 -1.75 13.99 1.08
C ASP A 40 -0.75 14.55 2.08
N LEU A 41 0.38 13.85 2.28
CA LEU A 41 1.38 14.22 3.28
C LEU A 41 2.07 15.58 3.01
N ASP A 42 2.03 16.07 1.79
CA ASP A 42 2.64 17.31 1.32
C ASP A 42 1.60 18.40 1.00
N GLN A 43 0.31 18.15 1.28
CA GLN A 43 -0.80 19.08 1.11
C GLN A 43 -0.86 19.70 -0.31
N SER A 44 -0.68 18.87 -1.32
CA SER A 44 -0.53 19.27 -2.72
C SER A 44 -1.60 18.68 -3.66
N TYR A 45 -2.64 18.02 -3.10
CA TYR A 45 -3.66 17.38 -3.93
C TYR A 45 -4.43 18.36 -4.79
N GLN A 46 -4.52 18.04 -6.06
CA GLN A 46 -5.46 18.65 -6.98
C GLN A 46 -6.85 18.04 -6.74
N THR A 47 -7.85 18.90 -6.51
CA THR A 47 -9.25 18.51 -6.26
C THR A 47 -10.15 18.71 -7.46
N ASN A 48 -9.76 19.60 -8.41
CA ASN A 48 -10.55 19.92 -9.58
C ASN A 48 -10.53 18.77 -10.59
N PHE A 49 -11.70 18.18 -10.84
CA PHE A 49 -11.87 16.99 -11.68
C PHE A 49 -11.29 17.18 -13.09
N ALA A 50 -11.46 18.35 -13.70
CA ALA A 50 -10.97 18.60 -15.06
C ALA A 50 -9.43 18.72 -15.14
N ALA A 51 -8.76 18.96 -14.01
CA ALA A 51 -7.30 19.02 -13.93
C ALA A 51 -6.64 17.68 -13.55
N LEU A 52 -7.44 16.66 -13.21
CA LEU A 52 -6.95 15.35 -12.86
C LEU A 52 -6.77 14.45 -14.09
N PRO A 53 -5.66 13.72 -14.23
CA PRO A 53 -5.51 12.73 -15.27
C PRO A 53 -6.50 11.57 -15.07
N LEU A 54 -7.18 11.18 -16.14
CA LEU A 54 -8.11 10.05 -16.11
C LEU A 54 -7.39 8.69 -16.17
N HIS A 55 -6.14 8.65 -16.63
CA HIS A 55 -5.36 7.42 -16.71
C HIS A 55 -3.89 7.72 -16.40
N ALA A 56 -3.25 6.81 -15.72
CA ALA A 56 -1.81 6.84 -15.48
C ALA A 56 -1.28 5.46 -15.08
N ALA A 57 0.03 5.26 -15.32
CA ALA A 57 0.76 4.10 -14.86
C ALA A 57 2.13 4.53 -14.32
N LEU A 58 2.61 3.85 -13.31
CA LEU A 58 3.97 4.02 -12.80
C LEU A 58 4.98 3.62 -13.87
N LYS A 59 6.08 4.35 -13.98
CA LYS A 59 7.18 4.02 -14.89
C LYS A 59 7.74 2.62 -14.64
N THR A 60 7.80 2.22 -13.38
CA THR A 60 8.18 0.88 -12.94
C THR A 60 7.15 0.42 -11.91
N PRO A 61 6.42 -0.67 -12.17
CA PRO A 61 5.47 -1.19 -11.21
C PRO A 61 6.20 -1.77 -9.98
N PRO A 62 5.57 -1.80 -8.80
CA PRO A 62 6.04 -2.60 -7.67
C PRO A 62 6.22 -4.07 -8.11
N TRP A 63 7.27 -4.71 -7.63
CA TRP A 63 7.58 -6.09 -8.05
C TRP A 63 6.64 -7.12 -7.42
N SER A 64 6.33 -8.17 -8.18
CA SER A 64 5.60 -9.35 -7.73
C SER A 64 6.53 -10.31 -6.98
N GLU A 65 6.01 -10.98 -5.96
CA GLU A 65 6.67 -12.06 -5.21
C GLU A 65 5.63 -12.89 -4.47
N THR A 66 5.98 -14.08 -4.01
CA THR A 66 5.12 -14.85 -3.12
C THR A 66 4.87 -14.11 -1.80
N TYR A 67 3.69 -14.30 -1.22
CA TYR A 67 3.35 -13.71 0.09
C TYR A 67 3.97 -14.48 1.27
N TRP A 68 4.86 -15.43 1.00
CA TRP A 68 5.60 -16.22 2.00
C TRP A 68 4.69 -16.83 3.07
N PRO A 69 3.84 -17.80 2.70
CA PRO A 69 2.81 -18.33 3.58
C PRO A 69 3.37 -18.94 4.86
N SER A 70 2.75 -18.57 5.99
CA SER A 70 3.17 -18.97 7.33
C SER A 70 3.10 -20.50 7.50
N TYR A 71 2.04 -21.14 6.99
CA TYR A 71 1.85 -22.59 7.08
C TYR A 71 2.91 -23.42 6.35
N ARG A 72 3.68 -22.81 5.44
CA ARG A 72 4.80 -23.45 4.74
C ARG A 72 6.17 -23.12 5.36
N GLY A 73 6.23 -22.29 6.40
CA GLY A 73 7.47 -21.89 7.05
C GLY A 73 8.03 -20.53 6.59
N SER A 74 7.21 -19.75 5.87
CA SER A 74 7.58 -18.41 5.43
C SER A 74 8.92 -18.38 4.68
N ILE A 75 9.81 -17.44 4.96
CA ILE A 75 11.12 -17.30 4.30
C ILE A 75 12.16 -18.36 4.73
N ASN A 76 11.76 -19.35 5.50
CA ASN A 76 12.56 -20.55 5.77
C ASN A 76 12.38 -21.64 4.69
N ILE A 77 11.53 -21.44 3.68
CA ILE A 77 11.34 -22.41 2.60
C ILE A 77 12.61 -22.47 1.75
N ARG A 78 13.15 -23.69 1.55
CA ARG A 78 14.28 -23.92 0.63
C ARG A 78 13.81 -23.96 -0.82
N TRP A 79 14.68 -23.59 -1.75
CA TRP A 79 14.37 -23.54 -3.18
C TRP A 79 13.97 -24.88 -3.80
N ASN A 80 14.52 -25.99 -3.28
CA ASN A 80 14.22 -27.35 -3.76
C ASN A 80 13.03 -28.00 -3.04
N SER A 81 12.46 -27.35 -2.05
CA SER A 81 11.31 -27.83 -1.31
C SER A 81 10.02 -27.36 -1.97
N ARG A 82 9.24 -28.28 -2.52
CA ARG A 82 7.91 -27.99 -3.07
C ARG A 82 6.81 -28.07 -2.03
N ASP A 83 7.07 -28.78 -0.92
CA ASP A 83 6.12 -29.04 0.15
C ASP A 83 6.64 -28.48 1.47
N GLN A 84 5.94 -27.60 2.10
CA GLN A 84 5.89 -27.17 3.51
C GLN A 84 7.13 -27.37 4.42
N ASP A 85 8.35 -27.49 3.90
CA ASP A 85 9.53 -27.91 4.63
C ASP A 85 10.37 -26.80 5.27
N GLY A 86 9.82 -25.59 5.39
CA GLY A 86 10.45 -24.56 6.22
C GLY A 86 10.58 -24.92 7.70
N PHE A 87 10.06 -26.08 8.12
CA PHE A 87 10.05 -26.52 9.52
C PHE A 87 10.94 -27.73 9.80
N ASN A 88 11.19 -28.60 8.79
CA ASN A 88 11.65 -29.99 9.00
C ASN A 88 13.09 -30.25 8.54
N TYR A 89 13.95 -29.24 8.57
CA TYR A 89 15.36 -29.43 8.24
C TYR A 89 16.27 -28.76 9.28
N SER A 90 17.54 -29.17 9.29
CA SER A 90 18.60 -28.51 10.07
C SER A 90 19.51 -27.75 9.11
N PRO A 91 19.78 -26.46 9.39
CA PRO A 91 20.75 -25.69 8.63
C PRO A 91 22.16 -26.31 8.65
N PRO A 92 22.99 -26.12 7.61
CA PRO A 92 24.31 -26.74 7.53
C PRO A 92 25.29 -26.17 8.56
N THR A 93 26.10 -27.00 9.15
CA THR A 93 27.25 -26.54 9.97
C THR A 93 28.28 -25.80 9.10
N LEU A 94 29.21 -25.05 9.70
CA LEU A 94 30.32 -24.40 8.98
C LEU A 94 31.09 -25.38 8.07
N THR A 95 31.40 -26.58 8.60
CA THR A 95 32.11 -27.62 7.84
C THR A 95 31.30 -28.09 6.63
N GLN A 96 30.00 -28.28 6.81
CA GLN A 96 29.09 -28.65 5.72
C GLN A 96 28.98 -27.52 4.70
N ALA A 97 28.77 -26.28 5.16
CA ALA A 97 28.66 -25.11 4.26
C ALA A 97 29.93 -24.90 3.42
N LYS A 98 31.13 -25.10 4.00
CA LYS A 98 32.41 -25.04 3.25
C LYS A 98 32.54 -26.14 2.20
N ALA A 99 31.88 -27.29 2.40
CA ALA A 99 31.92 -28.41 1.45
C ALA A 99 30.83 -28.32 0.37
N MET A 100 29.85 -27.44 0.50
CA MET A 100 28.75 -27.28 -0.46
C MET A 100 29.22 -26.63 -1.74
N SER A 101 28.74 -27.14 -2.87
CA SER A 101 28.85 -26.47 -4.14
C SER A 101 27.96 -25.21 -4.22
N ILE A 102 28.24 -24.32 -5.16
CA ILE A 102 27.39 -23.14 -5.43
C ILE A 102 25.94 -23.56 -5.68
N ASP A 103 25.71 -24.64 -6.41
CA ASP A 103 24.34 -25.09 -6.72
C ASP A 103 23.62 -25.68 -5.48
N GLN A 104 24.36 -26.28 -4.57
CA GLN A 104 23.80 -26.68 -3.28
C GLN A 104 23.47 -25.46 -2.40
N LEU A 105 24.35 -24.45 -2.35
CA LEU A 105 24.11 -23.21 -1.63
C LEU A 105 22.91 -22.42 -2.20
N LYS A 106 22.67 -22.46 -3.52
CA LYS A 106 21.48 -21.87 -4.14
C LYS A 106 20.18 -22.46 -3.59
N GLN A 107 20.18 -23.72 -3.20
CA GLN A 107 18.99 -24.42 -2.72
C GLN A 107 18.60 -24.09 -1.28
N LEU A 108 19.49 -23.48 -0.51
CA LEU A 108 19.21 -23.05 0.86
C LEU A 108 18.09 -21.98 0.90
N SER A 109 17.41 -21.89 2.04
CA SER A 109 16.41 -20.87 2.27
C SER A 109 17.01 -19.46 2.33
N PRO A 110 16.22 -18.41 2.09
CA PRO A 110 16.67 -17.01 2.26
C PRO A 110 17.33 -16.76 3.63
N THR A 111 16.75 -17.30 4.70
CA THR A 111 17.28 -17.14 6.07
C THR A 111 18.60 -17.85 6.29
N GLU A 112 18.75 -19.10 5.79
CA GLU A 112 20.02 -19.82 5.89
C GLU A 112 21.14 -19.07 5.15
N LYS A 113 20.85 -18.61 3.94
CA LYS A 113 21.81 -17.81 3.15
C LYS A 113 22.21 -16.54 3.88
N TYR A 114 21.25 -15.84 4.50
CA TYR A 114 21.53 -14.60 5.22
C TYR A 114 22.36 -14.84 6.48
N ASP A 115 22.03 -15.85 7.30
CA ASP A 115 22.80 -16.21 8.48
C ASP A 115 24.23 -16.66 8.09
N LEU A 116 24.38 -17.48 7.04
CA LEU A 116 25.69 -17.87 6.48
C LEU A 116 26.49 -16.65 6.01
N TYR A 117 25.84 -15.71 5.31
CA TYR A 117 26.47 -14.48 4.86
C TYR A 117 27.02 -13.64 6.02
N LEU A 118 26.30 -13.59 7.14
CA LEU A 118 26.74 -12.91 8.35
C LEU A 118 27.78 -13.72 9.17
N GLY A 119 28.15 -14.92 8.75
CA GLY A 119 29.03 -15.83 9.50
C GLY A 119 28.39 -16.38 10.77
N LYS A 120 27.05 -16.51 10.80
CA LYS A 120 26.27 -16.97 11.94
C LYS A 120 25.82 -18.41 11.74
N TYR A 121 26.59 -19.36 12.29
CA TYR A 121 26.34 -20.80 12.16
C TYR A 121 25.43 -21.37 13.24
N ASP A 122 24.94 -20.53 14.13
CA ASP A 122 23.86 -20.78 15.09
C ASP A 122 22.48 -20.38 14.54
N TYR A 123 22.45 -19.80 13.35
CA TYR A 123 21.26 -19.48 12.56
C TYR A 123 20.18 -18.67 13.30
N PRO A 124 20.51 -17.50 13.81
CA PRO A 124 19.58 -16.69 14.62
C PRO A 124 18.36 -16.20 13.82
N ILE A 125 18.53 -15.80 12.54
CA ILE A 125 17.41 -15.33 11.71
C ILE A 125 16.49 -16.50 11.33
N HIS A 126 17.06 -17.63 10.93
CA HIS A 126 16.27 -18.83 10.68
C HIS A 126 15.45 -19.26 11.92
N THR A 127 16.07 -19.24 13.08
CA THR A 127 15.40 -19.55 14.36
C THR A 127 14.31 -18.56 14.70
N GLU A 128 14.54 -17.30 14.40
CA GLU A 128 13.57 -16.23 14.65
C GLU A 128 12.35 -16.40 13.74
N VAL A 129 12.53 -16.60 12.44
CA VAL A 129 11.42 -16.80 11.50
C VAL A 129 10.52 -17.96 11.95
N LYS A 130 11.09 -19.04 12.49
CA LYS A 130 10.29 -20.12 13.07
C LYS A 130 9.32 -19.68 14.17
N ARG A 131 9.62 -18.63 14.91
CA ARG A 131 8.73 -18.11 15.98
C ARG A 131 7.54 -17.35 15.44
N TYR A 132 7.64 -16.82 14.21
CA TYR A 132 6.59 -16.08 13.53
C TYR A 132 5.79 -16.93 12.57
N THR A 133 6.07 -18.24 12.47
CA THR A 133 5.42 -19.17 11.56
C THR A 133 4.62 -20.21 12.29
N ASN A 134 3.53 -20.68 11.68
CA ASN A 134 2.67 -21.70 12.27
C ASN A 134 2.12 -22.61 11.16
N LEU A 135 2.40 -23.90 11.25
CA LEU A 135 1.89 -24.95 10.34
C LEU A 135 0.35 -24.99 10.25
N LEU A 136 -0.33 -24.55 11.32
CA LEU A 136 -1.79 -24.55 11.41
C LEU A 136 -2.41 -23.20 11.06
N SER A 137 -1.62 -22.23 10.57
CA SER A 137 -2.17 -20.94 10.13
C SER A 137 -3.01 -21.11 8.87
N ASP A 138 -4.00 -20.22 8.71
CA ASP A 138 -4.79 -20.15 7.50
C ASP A 138 -3.90 -19.93 6.27
N GLN A 139 -4.31 -20.48 5.13
CA GLN A 139 -3.52 -20.43 3.89
C GLN A 139 -3.21 -19.02 3.40
N TYR A 140 -4.06 -18.03 3.71
CA TYR A 140 -3.84 -16.62 3.36
C TYR A 140 -2.91 -15.88 4.32
N THR A 141 -2.52 -16.51 5.46
CA THR A 141 -1.61 -15.87 6.43
C THR A 141 -0.18 -15.92 5.93
N GLY A 142 0.42 -14.76 5.73
CA GLY A 142 1.79 -14.61 5.24
C GLY A 142 2.35 -13.22 5.51
N LEU A 143 3.21 -12.74 4.64
CA LEU A 143 3.94 -11.48 4.75
C LEU A 143 3.49 -10.46 3.69
N CYS A 144 2.20 -10.42 3.33
CA CYS A 144 1.72 -9.54 2.26
C CYS A 144 1.94 -8.05 2.57
N ASP A 145 1.85 -7.63 3.84
CA ASP A 145 2.09 -6.25 4.26
C ASP A 145 3.56 -5.85 4.03
N GLY A 146 4.47 -6.70 4.50
CA GLY A 146 5.91 -6.48 4.32
C GLY A 146 6.34 -6.50 2.86
N TRP A 147 5.76 -7.40 2.05
CA TRP A 147 5.98 -7.42 0.60
C TRP A 147 5.48 -6.13 -0.05
N ALA A 148 4.26 -5.72 0.25
CA ALA A 148 3.69 -4.50 -0.30
C ALA A 148 4.53 -3.26 0.05
N ILE A 149 4.97 -3.12 1.31
CA ILE A 149 5.89 -2.06 1.75
C ILE A 149 7.20 -2.09 0.95
N ALA A 150 7.87 -3.24 0.91
CA ALA A 150 9.17 -3.36 0.28
C ALA A 150 9.09 -3.10 -1.24
N SER A 151 8.05 -3.61 -1.92
CA SER A 151 7.89 -3.47 -3.37
C SER A 151 7.53 -2.04 -3.81
N THR A 152 6.86 -1.26 -2.95
CA THR A 152 6.54 0.15 -3.25
C THR A 152 7.71 1.10 -3.00
N GLN A 153 8.72 0.67 -2.23
CA GLN A 153 9.84 1.55 -1.84
C GLN A 153 11.17 1.21 -2.50
N TYR A 154 11.33 -0.01 -2.99
CA TYR A 154 12.59 -0.50 -3.56
C TYR A 154 12.39 -1.09 -4.96
N ALA A 155 13.34 -0.80 -5.84
CA ALA A 155 13.42 -1.46 -7.14
C ALA A 155 13.60 -2.97 -6.96
N GLU A 156 13.19 -3.74 -7.96
CA GLU A 156 13.29 -5.20 -7.91
C GLU A 156 14.73 -5.66 -7.73
N PRO A 157 15.05 -6.46 -6.68
CA PRO A 157 16.40 -6.96 -6.43
C PRO A 157 16.91 -7.85 -7.56
N LYS A 158 18.21 -7.75 -7.84
CA LYS A 158 18.92 -8.62 -8.79
C LYS A 158 19.72 -9.69 -8.03
N PRO A 159 19.96 -10.86 -8.64
CA PRO A 159 20.83 -11.87 -8.05
C PRO A 159 22.23 -11.33 -7.76
N ILE A 160 22.79 -11.75 -6.63
CA ILE A 160 24.14 -11.38 -6.20
C ILE A 160 24.82 -12.55 -5.50
N THR A 161 26.14 -12.67 -5.65
CA THR A 161 26.96 -13.61 -4.87
C THR A 161 27.96 -12.82 -4.05
N LEU A 162 28.01 -13.06 -2.75
CA LEU A 162 28.87 -12.35 -1.80
C LEU A 162 29.66 -13.35 -0.96
N ALA A 163 30.92 -13.05 -0.70
CA ALA A 163 31.72 -13.83 0.23
C ALA A 163 31.30 -13.52 1.68
N ASN A 164 31.18 -14.54 2.51
CA ASN A 164 31.06 -14.38 3.94
C ASN A 164 32.42 -14.22 4.62
N PRO A 165 32.52 -13.97 5.95
CA PRO A 165 33.79 -13.83 6.67
C PRO A 165 34.72 -15.04 6.57
N ASP A 166 34.20 -16.22 6.31
CA ASP A 166 34.97 -17.47 6.13
C ASP A 166 35.34 -17.79 4.66
N GLY A 167 35.06 -16.88 3.73
CA GLY A 167 35.36 -17.00 2.32
C GLY A 167 34.35 -17.86 1.54
N ILE A 168 33.24 -18.26 2.12
CA ILE A 168 32.18 -19.01 1.42
C ILE A 168 31.41 -18.02 0.55
N LEU A 169 31.28 -18.34 -0.76
CA LEU A 169 30.52 -17.54 -1.71
C LEU A 169 29.02 -17.88 -1.59
N ILE A 170 28.25 -16.98 -1.01
CA ILE A 170 26.81 -17.16 -0.79
C ILE A 170 26.03 -16.54 -1.95
N PRO A 171 25.32 -17.35 -2.76
CA PRO A 171 24.50 -16.86 -3.87
C PRO A 171 23.08 -16.52 -3.40
N PHE A 172 22.64 -15.31 -3.66
CA PHE A 172 21.26 -14.85 -3.45
C PHE A 172 20.60 -14.67 -4.81
N GLY A 173 19.43 -15.30 -5.01
CA GLY A 173 18.52 -14.98 -6.10
C GLY A 173 17.69 -13.74 -5.79
N SER A 174 16.96 -13.22 -6.78
CA SER A 174 16.04 -12.10 -6.60
C SER A 174 15.05 -12.36 -5.47
N SER A 175 14.38 -13.52 -5.47
CA SER A 175 13.42 -13.89 -4.43
C SER A 175 14.04 -14.07 -3.04
N ASP A 176 15.33 -14.48 -2.93
CA ASP A 176 15.98 -14.49 -1.62
C ASP A 176 16.07 -13.09 -1.00
N VAL A 177 16.43 -12.10 -1.81
CA VAL A 177 16.57 -10.72 -1.35
C VAL A 177 15.19 -10.13 -1.04
N LYS A 178 14.20 -10.36 -1.92
CA LYS A 178 12.81 -9.94 -1.71
C LYS A 178 12.25 -10.52 -0.41
N ALA A 179 12.46 -11.82 -0.16
CA ALA A 179 12.05 -12.51 1.06
C ALA A 179 12.57 -11.84 2.33
N LEU A 180 13.87 -11.56 2.36
CA LEU A 180 14.53 -10.92 3.50
C LEU A 180 14.04 -9.49 3.71
N MET A 181 13.87 -8.73 2.63
CA MET A 181 13.31 -7.36 2.69
C MET A 181 11.87 -7.38 3.18
N THR A 182 11.05 -8.30 2.68
CA THR A 182 9.66 -8.50 3.08
C THR A 182 9.54 -8.80 4.57
N PHE A 183 10.33 -9.74 5.09
CA PHE A 183 10.29 -10.10 6.50
C PHE A 183 10.77 -8.93 7.40
N ALA A 184 11.83 -8.24 6.98
CA ALA A 184 12.31 -7.06 7.69
C ALA A 184 11.25 -5.95 7.72
N ALA A 185 10.55 -5.72 6.61
CA ALA A 185 9.46 -4.75 6.53
C ALA A 185 8.28 -5.14 7.43
N GLU A 186 7.90 -6.42 7.43
CA GLU A 186 6.76 -6.92 8.20
C GLU A 186 6.93 -6.76 9.72
N TYR A 187 8.11 -7.08 10.24
CA TYR A 187 8.30 -7.20 11.69
C TYR A 187 9.18 -6.13 12.33
N TYR A 188 10.01 -5.43 11.55
CA TYR A 188 11.02 -4.50 12.06
C TYR A 188 10.90 -3.07 11.56
N PHE A 189 9.95 -2.84 10.67
CA PHE A 189 9.66 -1.48 10.21
C PHE A 189 8.56 -0.85 11.06
N ALA A 190 8.74 0.43 11.45
CA ALA A 190 7.72 1.17 12.17
C ALA A 190 6.47 1.30 11.28
N ARG A 191 5.32 0.87 11.82
CA ARG A 191 4.05 0.80 11.06
C ARG A 191 3.27 2.12 11.04
N ASP A 192 3.95 3.24 11.21
CA ASP A 192 3.30 4.54 11.02
C ASP A 192 2.92 4.69 9.55
N SER A 193 1.63 4.76 9.31
CA SER A 193 1.07 4.80 7.95
C SER A 193 -0.03 5.83 7.84
N SER A 194 -0.13 6.43 6.66
CA SER A 194 -1.30 7.18 6.23
C SER A 194 -2.32 6.19 5.69
N VAL A 195 -3.58 6.31 6.11
CA VAL A 195 -4.67 5.40 5.76
C VAL A 195 -5.92 6.20 5.44
N VAL A 196 -6.57 5.89 4.32
CA VAL A 196 -7.89 6.44 3.97
C VAL A 196 -8.82 5.31 3.55
N GLY A 197 -10.00 5.28 4.13
CA GLY A 197 -10.99 4.21 4.01
C GLY A 197 -11.11 3.38 5.27
N LYS A 198 -11.93 2.36 5.24
CA LYS A 198 -12.21 1.51 6.41
C LYS A 198 -12.48 0.06 6.06
N VAL A 199 -12.25 -0.79 7.03
CA VAL A 199 -12.59 -2.21 6.96
C VAL A 199 -14.06 -2.41 7.31
N CYS A 200 -14.75 -3.21 6.53
CA CYS A 200 -16.05 -3.74 6.87
C CYS A 200 -15.86 -4.99 7.73
N MET A 201 -15.97 -4.81 9.04
CA MET A 201 -15.97 -5.94 9.97
C MET A 201 -17.28 -6.71 9.80
N THR A 202 -17.31 -7.67 8.88
CA THR A 202 -18.42 -8.60 8.77
C THR A 202 -18.11 -9.86 9.57
N SER A 203 -19.04 -10.27 10.42
CA SER A 203 -19.01 -11.58 11.07
C SER A 203 -19.74 -12.60 10.21
N PRO A 204 -19.57 -13.92 10.46
CA PRO A 204 -20.42 -14.94 9.84
C PRO A 204 -21.93 -14.73 10.10
N THR A 205 -22.28 -13.90 11.09
CA THR A 205 -23.64 -13.54 11.45
C THR A 205 -24.09 -12.20 10.88
N SER A 206 -23.24 -11.49 10.12
CA SER A 206 -23.62 -10.20 9.51
C SER A 206 -24.75 -10.39 8.51
N THR A 207 -25.78 -9.57 8.67
CA THR A 207 -26.91 -9.57 7.75
C THR A 207 -26.55 -8.97 6.39
N PRO A 208 -27.27 -9.32 5.31
CA PRO A 208 -27.08 -8.67 4.01
C PRO A 208 -27.22 -7.14 4.05
N ALA A 209 -28.04 -6.61 4.96
CA ALA A 209 -28.22 -5.17 5.16
C ALA A 209 -26.96 -4.52 5.77
N GLU A 210 -26.35 -5.13 6.78
CA GLU A 210 -25.08 -4.66 7.38
C GLU A 210 -23.92 -4.70 6.36
N ILE A 211 -23.84 -5.75 5.56
CA ILE A 211 -22.87 -5.87 4.47
C ILE A 211 -23.09 -4.78 3.43
N ALA A 212 -24.34 -4.50 3.08
CA ALA A 212 -24.69 -3.48 2.10
C ALA A 212 -24.43 -2.04 2.62
N GLN A 213 -24.55 -1.81 3.92
CA GLN A 213 -24.28 -0.51 4.54
C GLN A 213 -22.77 -0.21 4.70
N CYS A 214 -21.93 -1.22 4.61
CA CYS A 214 -20.49 -0.98 4.65
C CYS A 214 -20.00 -0.49 3.30
N SER A 215 -19.67 0.79 3.22
CA SER A 215 -19.19 1.44 1.99
C SER A 215 -17.71 1.20 1.69
N GLY A 216 -16.92 0.73 2.66
CA GLY A 216 -15.46 0.69 2.51
C GLY A 216 -14.89 2.11 2.39
N MET A 217 -14.04 2.32 1.39
CA MET A 217 -13.51 3.64 1.04
C MET A 217 -14.56 4.48 0.31
N ASN A 218 -14.57 5.79 0.52
CA ASN A 218 -15.39 6.72 -0.28
C ASN A 218 -14.88 6.79 -1.72
N ALA A 219 -15.79 6.76 -2.70
CA ALA A 219 -15.42 6.72 -4.12
C ALA A 219 -14.70 7.99 -4.60
N GLY A 220 -15.09 9.15 -4.09
CA GLY A 220 -14.41 10.43 -4.40
C GLY A 220 -13.00 10.49 -3.79
N ALA A 221 -12.84 10.04 -2.55
CA ALA A 221 -11.52 9.95 -1.91
C ALA A 221 -10.60 8.97 -2.67
N MET A 222 -11.14 7.83 -3.08
CA MET A 222 -10.43 6.87 -3.93
C MET A 222 -9.95 7.50 -5.22
N HIS A 223 -10.83 8.21 -5.94
CA HIS A 223 -10.49 8.86 -7.21
C HIS A 223 -9.41 9.93 -7.03
N LEU A 224 -9.54 10.78 -6.00
CA LEU A 224 -8.54 11.80 -5.69
C LEU A 224 -7.17 11.19 -5.39
N ILE A 225 -7.10 10.14 -4.58
CA ILE A 225 -5.83 9.50 -4.25
C ILE A 225 -5.19 8.85 -5.48
N LEU A 226 -5.97 8.11 -6.29
CA LEU A 226 -5.47 7.51 -7.54
C LEU A 226 -4.88 8.57 -8.47
N SER A 227 -5.65 9.63 -8.74
CA SER A 227 -5.28 10.65 -9.71
C SER A 227 -4.09 11.49 -9.24
N ASN A 228 -3.98 11.77 -7.95
CA ASN A 228 -2.86 12.53 -7.41
C ASN A 228 -1.61 11.65 -7.23
N GLU A 229 -1.71 10.50 -6.55
CA GLU A 229 -0.53 9.69 -6.25
C GLU A 229 0.04 9.03 -7.50
N ILE A 230 -0.74 8.22 -8.22
CA ILE A 230 -0.25 7.57 -9.45
C ILE A 230 -0.16 8.58 -10.59
N GLY A 231 -1.22 9.41 -10.76
CA GLY A 231 -1.35 10.29 -11.92
C GLY A 231 -0.37 11.46 -11.92
N LEU A 232 -0.37 12.27 -10.87
CA LEU A 232 0.41 13.51 -10.82
C LEU A 232 1.79 13.30 -10.20
N LYS A 233 1.89 12.51 -9.11
CA LYS A 233 3.15 12.32 -8.37
C LYS A 233 3.96 11.12 -8.86
N GLY A 234 3.36 10.15 -9.58
CA GLY A 234 4.02 8.91 -9.98
C GLY A 234 4.48 8.08 -8.77
N ALA A 235 3.75 8.16 -7.66
CA ALA A 235 4.08 7.53 -6.38
C ALA A 235 3.19 6.30 -6.13
N PRO A 236 3.77 5.12 -5.87
CA PRO A 236 3.01 3.94 -5.52
C PRO A 236 2.42 4.03 -4.12
N PHE A 237 1.34 3.30 -3.90
CA PHE A 237 0.73 3.07 -2.61
C PHE A 237 0.11 1.67 -2.56
N ILE A 238 -0.47 1.30 -1.42
CA ILE A 238 -0.99 -0.04 -1.19
C ILE A 238 -2.50 0.03 -1.02
N ALA A 239 -3.22 -0.87 -1.71
CA ALA A 239 -4.65 -1.04 -1.58
C ALA A 239 -4.99 -2.32 -0.82
N ARG A 240 -5.88 -2.22 0.16
CA ARG A 240 -6.67 -3.38 0.53
C ARG A 240 -7.77 -3.53 -0.50
N LYS A 241 -7.62 -4.50 -1.40
CA LYS A 241 -8.45 -4.63 -2.61
C LYS A 241 -9.93 -4.89 -2.33
N GLU A 242 -10.27 -5.41 -1.14
CA GLU A 242 -11.63 -5.73 -0.75
C GLU A 242 -11.94 -5.20 0.65
N PRO A 243 -13.16 -4.73 0.92
CA PRO A 243 -13.53 -4.27 2.26
C PRO A 243 -13.82 -5.40 3.25
N PHE A 244 -13.89 -6.67 2.79
CA PHE A 244 -14.33 -7.82 3.58
C PHE A 244 -13.20 -8.69 4.15
N ASN A 245 -13.52 -9.80 4.77
CA ASN A 245 -12.77 -10.58 5.76
C ASN A 245 -11.33 -11.01 5.43
N GLN A 246 -10.99 -11.28 4.18
CA GLN A 246 -9.61 -11.63 3.84
C GLN A 246 -8.79 -10.37 3.60
N ILE A 247 -7.62 -10.29 4.25
CA ILE A 247 -6.72 -9.15 4.10
C ILE A 247 -5.75 -9.46 2.97
N TRP A 248 -5.91 -8.77 1.84
CA TRP A 248 -4.98 -8.80 0.73
C TRP A 248 -4.52 -7.38 0.45
N HIS A 249 -3.26 -7.10 0.81
CA HIS A 249 -2.61 -5.83 0.55
C HIS A 249 -1.84 -5.91 -0.75
N GLN A 250 -2.27 -5.12 -1.74
CA GLN A 250 -1.74 -5.16 -3.10
C GLN A 250 -1.15 -3.80 -3.49
N PRO A 251 0.10 -3.75 -3.97
CA PRO A 251 0.72 -2.51 -4.45
C PRO A 251 0.05 -2.02 -5.73
N VAL A 252 -0.46 -0.78 -5.72
CA VAL A 252 -1.12 -0.16 -6.88
C VAL A 252 -0.08 0.37 -7.87
N SER A 253 -0.29 0.09 -9.16
CA SER A 253 0.66 0.43 -10.22
C SER A 253 0.09 1.30 -11.34
N ALA A 254 -1.24 1.24 -11.59
CA ALA A 254 -1.88 1.99 -12.66
C ALA A 254 -3.38 2.13 -12.42
N TYR A 255 -4.00 3.05 -13.16
CA TYR A 255 -5.46 3.13 -13.28
C TYR A 255 -5.84 3.67 -14.67
N ASP A 256 -7.05 3.32 -15.10
CA ASP A 256 -7.68 3.84 -16.31
C ASP A 256 -9.15 4.14 -16.01
N SER A 257 -9.51 5.42 -16.09
CA SER A 257 -10.84 5.93 -15.78
C SER A 257 -11.52 6.49 -17.04
N ALA A 258 -12.81 6.24 -17.18
CA ALA A 258 -13.63 6.79 -18.23
C ALA A 258 -14.89 7.42 -17.65
N VAL A 259 -15.22 8.63 -18.09
CA VAL A 259 -16.53 9.25 -17.82
C VAL A 259 -17.57 8.53 -18.65
N THR A 260 -18.56 7.91 -18.01
CA THR A 260 -19.60 7.11 -18.65
C THR A 260 -20.93 7.85 -18.75
N GLY A 261 -21.10 8.95 -18.03
CA GLY A 261 -22.32 9.75 -18.07
C GLY A 261 -22.41 10.76 -16.93
N SER A 262 -23.60 11.27 -16.72
CA SER A 262 -23.97 12.14 -15.60
C SER A 262 -25.05 11.48 -14.76
N ALA A 263 -25.12 11.85 -13.48
CA ALA A 263 -26.10 11.37 -12.52
C ALA A 263 -26.55 12.52 -11.59
N LEU A 264 -27.53 12.23 -10.75
CA LEU A 264 -27.82 13.11 -9.63
C LEU A 264 -26.77 12.91 -8.55
N SER A 265 -26.24 14.02 -8.04
CA SER A 265 -25.39 14.01 -6.85
C SER A 265 -26.23 13.83 -5.58
N ASN A 266 -25.69 13.14 -4.59
CA ASN A 266 -26.27 13.10 -3.24
C ASN A 266 -25.90 14.34 -2.40
N VAL A 267 -25.01 15.20 -2.91
CA VAL A 267 -24.55 16.43 -2.23
C VAL A 267 -25.31 17.62 -2.81
N PRO A 268 -25.99 18.41 -1.98
CA PRO A 268 -26.71 19.61 -2.45
C PRO A 268 -25.79 20.59 -3.19
N GLY A 269 -26.20 21.01 -4.37
CA GLY A 269 -25.44 21.94 -5.22
C GLY A 269 -24.32 21.32 -6.05
N ALA A 270 -24.03 20.04 -5.89
CA ALA A 270 -23.06 19.32 -6.71
C ALA A 270 -23.71 18.63 -7.91
N THR A 271 -22.91 18.36 -8.93
CA THR A 271 -23.25 17.55 -10.11
C THR A 271 -22.65 16.17 -9.99
N GLY A 272 -23.42 15.13 -10.29
CA GLY A 272 -22.96 13.76 -10.33
C GLY A 272 -22.27 13.42 -11.65
N VAL A 273 -21.02 12.96 -11.60
CA VAL A 273 -20.26 12.46 -12.75
C VAL A 273 -20.11 10.95 -12.62
N GLN A 274 -20.65 10.19 -13.56
CA GLN A 274 -20.48 8.73 -13.58
C GLN A 274 -19.12 8.36 -14.16
N VAL A 275 -18.39 7.52 -13.44
CA VAL A 275 -17.04 7.09 -13.81
C VAL A 275 -16.93 5.57 -13.71
N HIS A 276 -16.31 4.98 -14.70
CA HIS A 276 -15.77 3.62 -14.64
C HIS A 276 -14.25 3.67 -14.49
N THR A 277 -13.70 2.92 -13.57
CA THR A 277 -12.24 2.87 -13.35
C THR A 277 -11.76 1.43 -13.25
N VAL A 278 -10.71 1.12 -13.99
CA VAL A 278 -9.91 -0.10 -13.87
C VAL A 278 -8.66 0.24 -13.06
N LEU A 279 -8.57 -0.27 -11.84
CA LEU A 279 -7.37 -0.13 -10.99
C LEU A 279 -6.50 -1.36 -11.18
N THR A 280 -5.22 -1.16 -11.51
CA THR A 280 -4.24 -2.24 -11.70
C THR A 280 -3.26 -2.27 -10.54
N TYR A 281 -2.97 -3.48 -10.04
CA TYR A 281 -2.04 -3.73 -8.96
C TYR A 281 -1.12 -4.90 -9.27
N SER A 282 0.06 -4.94 -8.62
CA SER A 282 0.93 -6.12 -8.66
C SER A 282 0.34 -7.22 -7.78
N GLU A 283 0.38 -8.44 -8.26
CA GLU A 283 -0.18 -9.62 -7.60
C GLU A 283 0.92 -10.53 -7.05
N ASP A 284 0.60 -11.33 -6.06
CA ASP A 284 1.49 -12.35 -5.53
C ASP A 284 1.73 -13.48 -6.54
N LEU A 285 2.83 -14.19 -6.34
CA LEU A 285 3.28 -15.30 -7.16
C LEU A 285 3.11 -16.63 -6.42
N ASP A 286 2.86 -17.69 -7.17
CA ASP A 286 2.80 -19.05 -6.62
C ASP A 286 4.18 -19.61 -6.29
N GLU A 287 5.25 -19.10 -6.93
CA GLU A 287 6.61 -19.58 -6.78
C GLU A 287 7.65 -18.45 -6.79
N SER A 288 8.84 -18.75 -6.26
CA SER A 288 9.98 -17.84 -6.23
C SER A 288 10.82 -17.95 -7.50
N PHE A 289 11.42 -16.81 -7.92
CA PHE A 289 12.25 -16.72 -9.11
C PHE A 289 13.67 -16.27 -8.79
N TRP A 290 14.65 -16.93 -9.45
CA TRP A 290 16.06 -16.57 -9.28
C TRP A 290 16.38 -15.18 -9.84
N ASN A 291 15.78 -14.82 -10.97
CA ASN A 291 15.95 -13.53 -11.65
C ASN A 291 14.76 -12.60 -11.39
N PRO A 292 14.92 -11.29 -11.58
CA PRO A 292 13.82 -10.33 -11.57
C PRO A 292 12.69 -10.75 -12.53
N VAL A 293 11.45 -10.46 -12.14
CA VAL A 293 10.26 -10.82 -12.91
C VAL A 293 9.65 -9.64 -13.67
N ILE A 294 9.88 -8.38 -13.26
CA ILE A 294 9.37 -7.19 -13.96
C ILE A 294 9.84 -7.23 -15.43
N GLY A 295 8.90 -7.05 -16.34
CA GLY A 295 9.16 -7.10 -17.78
C GLY A 295 9.29 -8.51 -18.37
N THR A 296 8.95 -9.54 -17.62
CA THR A 296 8.90 -10.95 -18.07
C THR A 296 7.47 -11.51 -17.98
N ALA A 297 7.26 -12.68 -18.54
CA ALA A 297 5.98 -13.40 -18.43
C ALA A 297 5.65 -13.87 -16.99
N ASN A 298 6.63 -13.82 -16.08
CA ASN A 298 6.46 -14.21 -14.68
C ASN A 298 6.04 -13.04 -13.78
N PHE A 299 5.93 -11.82 -14.32
CA PHE A 299 5.36 -10.71 -13.60
C PHE A 299 3.84 -10.83 -13.60
N HIS A 300 3.23 -10.87 -12.41
CA HIS A 300 1.78 -10.93 -12.28
C HIS A 300 1.22 -9.57 -11.88
N SER A 301 0.19 -9.16 -12.58
CA SER A 301 -0.66 -8.03 -12.22
C SER A 301 -2.11 -8.41 -12.43
N ASN A 302 -2.99 -7.82 -11.64
CA ASN A 302 -4.42 -8.02 -11.75
C ASN A 302 -5.13 -6.66 -11.60
N HIS A 303 -6.46 -6.65 -11.75
CA HIS A 303 -7.24 -5.41 -11.73
C HIS A 303 -8.57 -5.61 -11.03
N ILE A 304 -9.13 -4.50 -10.57
CA ILE A 304 -10.51 -4.40 -10.10
C ILE A 304 -11.26 -3.35 -10.93
N ASN A 305 -12.50 -3.67 -11.27
CA ASN A 305 -13.39 -2.80 -12.04
C ASN A 305 -14.33 -2.10 -11.08
N MET A 306 -14.39 -0.79 -11.17
CA MET A 306 -15.10 0.06 -10.23
C MET A 306 -16.02 1.02 -10.96
N ASP A 307 -17.29 1.04 -10.59
CA ASP A 307 -18.31 1.96 -11.12
C ASP A 307 -18.83 2.84 -9.98
N TYR A 308 -18.78 4.14 -10.16
CA TYR A 308 -19.13 5.10 -9.13
C TYR A 308 -19.59 6.43 -9.70
N ILE A 309 -20.17 7.25 -8.83
CA ILE A 309 -20.57 8.64 -9.12
C ILE A 309 -19.70 9.54 -8.26
N LEU A 310 -19.01 10.49 -8.88
CA LEU A 310 -18.34 11.60 -8.20
C LEU A 310 -19.33 12.73 -7.96
N ASP A 311 -19.27 13.35 -6.80
CA ASP A 311 -19.98 14.57 -6.46
C ASP A 311 -19.02 15.75 -6.71
N VAL A 312 -19.31 16.55 -7.74
CA VAL A 312 -18.46 17.66 -8.20
C VAL A 312 -19.21 18.99 -7.99
N ASP A 313 -18.58 19.92 -7.30
CA ASP A 313 -19.17 21.23 -6.99
C ASP A 313 -19.18 22.18 -8.21
N ALA A 314 -19.69 23.39 -8.03
CA ALA A 314 -19.76 24.40 -9.09
C ALA A 314 -18.40 24.92 -9.57
N ASN A 315 -17.33 24.75 -8.78
CA ASN A 315 -15.95 25.09 -9.13
C ASN A 315 -15.26 23.95 -9.90
N GLY A 316 -15.88 22.77 -9.96
CA GLY A 316 -15.32 21.56 -10.54
C GLY A 316 -14.54 20.70 -9.55
N ASP A 317 -14.59 21.01 -8.25
CA ASP A 317 -13.88 20.26 -7.23
C ASP A 317 -14.67 19.03 -6.78
N ILE A 318 -13.97 17.91 -6.62
CA ILE A 318 -14.55 16.66 -6.12
C ILE A 318 -14.80 16.80 -4.62
N MET A 319 -16.06 16.71 -4.24
CA MET A 319 -16.54 16.83 -2.85
C MET A 319 -16.81 15.48 -2.19
N GLY A 320 -16.94 14.42 -2.98
CA GLY A 320 -17.29 13.09 -2.52
C GLY A 320 -17.57 12.15 -3.66
N GLY A 321 -18.13 10.99 -3.33
CA GLY A 321 -18.60 10.04 -4.34
C GLY A 321 -19.27 8.83 -3.72
N THR A 322 -20.06 8.17 -4.52
CA THR A 322 -20.87 7.01 -4.14
C THR A 322 -20.66 5.86 -5.09
N TRP A 323 -20.50 4.65 -4.56
CA TRP A 323 -20.40 3.43 -5.35
C TRP A 323 -21.72 3.08 -6.01
N THR A 324 -21.69 2.69 -7.27
CA THR A 324 -22.89 2.13 -7.92
C THR A 324 -23.18 0.73 -7.39
N LYS A 325 -24.43 0.31 -7.46
CA LYS A 325 -24.85 -1.01 -6.98
C LYS A 325 -24.11 -2.12 -7.72
N GLY A 326 -23.43 -2.98 -6.97
CA GLY A 326 -22.70 -4.12 -7.53
C GLY A 326 -21.25 -3.81 -7.95
N SER A 327 -20.80 -2.56 -7.80
CA SER A 327 -19.41 -2.20 -8.04
C SER A 327 -18.46 -2.94 -7.09
N GLN A 328 -17.32 -3.37 -7.62
CA GLN A 328 -16.16 -3.68 -6.77
C GLN A 328 -15.68 -2.37 -6.12
N ARG A 329 -15.03 -2.49 -4.97
CA ARG A 329 -14.52 -1.33 -4.23
C ARG A 329 -13.40 -1.74 -3.28
N PRO A 330 -12.38 -0.90 -3.06
CA PRO A 330 -11.35 -1.15 -2.06
C PRO A 330 -11.90 -0.93 -0.63
N GLY A 331 -11.31 -1.61 0.33
CA GLY A 331 -11.55 -1.34 1.73
C GLY A 331 -10.91 -0.02 2.14
N TYR A 332 -9.61 0.10 1.93
CA TYR A 332 -8.84 1.31 2.19
C TYR A 332 -7.56 1.33 1.34
N PHE A 333 -7.01 2.54 1.17
CA PHE A 333 -5.66 2.75 0.69
C PHE A 333 -4.75 3.13 1.85
N TRP A 334 -3.49 2.74 1.76
CA TRP A 334 -2.50 3.08 2.76
C TRP A 334 -1.09 3.17 2.18
N ARG A 335 -0.22 3.87 2.88
CA ARG A 335 1.21 3.88 2.61
C ARG A 335 1.99 4.11 3.90
N PRO A 336 3.21 3.57 4.05
CA PRO A 336 4.11 3.97 5.13
C PRO A 336 4.47 5.45 5.01
N ILE A 337 4.52 6.15 6.16
CA ILE A 337 4.97 7.54 6.21
C ILE A 337 6.50 7.60 6.06
N HIS A 338 7.20 6.61 6.57
CA HIS A 338 8.65 6.54 6.57
C HIS A 338 9.18 5.59 5.49
N HIS A 339 10.40 5.86 5.04
CA HIS A 339 11.10 4.94 4.14
C HIS A 339 11.67 3.76 4.94
N LEU A 340 11.47 2.53 4.45
CA LEU A 340 12.04 1.31 5.02
C LEU A 340 13.57 1.39 5.02
N THR A 341 14.19 1.13 6.16
CA THR A 341 15.64 1.10 6.32
C THR A 341 16.08 -0.17 7.01
N PHE A 342 17.22 -0.72 6.61
CA PHE A 342 17.75 -1.95 7.20
C PHE A 342 18.81 -1.61 8.25
N SER A 343 18.51 -1.89 9.52
CA SER A 343 19.39 -1.62 10.67
C SER A 343 19.53 -2.86 11.57
N GLY A 344 20.44 -2.77 12.56
CA GLY A 344 20.67 -3.87 13.49
C GLY A 344 21.04 -5.18 12.78
N LYS A 345 20.37 -6.25 13.12
CA LYS A 345 20.60 -7.58 12.51
C LYS A 345 20.25 -7.65 11.01
N TRP A 346 19.46 -6.70 10.50
CA TRP A 346 19.11 -6.59 9.09
C TRP A 346 20.05 -5.71 8.28
N SER A 347 21.07 -5.10 8.91
CA SER A 347 22.02 -4.18 8.24
C SER A 347 22.79 -4.84 7.09
N GLY A 348 22.95 -6.15 7.09
CA GLY A 348 23.55 -6.91 6.00
C GLY A 348 22.79 -6.77 4.67
N LEU A 349 21.48 -6.49 4.72
CA LEU A 349 20.68 -6.24 3.53
C LEU A 349 21.16 -5.03 2.73
N ASN A 350 21.74 -4.01 3.38
CA ASN A 350 22.28 -2.84 2.67
C ASN A 350 23.45 -3.19 1.71
N GLN A 351 24.12 -4.33 1.93
CA GLN A 351 25.18 -4.82 1.06
C GLN A 351 24.65 -5.82 0.01
N ILE A 352 23.67 -6.64 0.39
CA ILE A 352 23.02 -7.60 -0.50
C ILE A 352 22.15 -6.86 -1.53
N TYR A 353 21.41 -5.86 -1.09
CA TYR A 353 20.63 -4.97 -1.95
C TYR A 353 21.46 -3.75 -2.35
N ARG A 354 22.07 -3.80 -3.53
CA ARG A 354 22.91 -2.71 -4.08
C ARG A 354 22.20 -1.89 -5.16
N ALA A 355 20.91 -2.11 -5.40
CA ALA A 355 20.20 -1.35 -6.41
C ALA A 355 20.03 0.11 -5.98
N LYS A 356 20.17 1.03 -6.95
CA LYS A 356 19.77 2.42 -6.75
C LYS A 356 18.33 2.50 -6.33
N THR A 357 18.05 3.29 -5.31
CA THR A 357 16.68 3.57 -4.87
C THR A 357 15.86 4.12 -6.04
N LEU A 358 14.56 3.86 -6.07
CA LEU A 358 13.63 4.34 -7.10
C LEU A 358 13.56 5.88 -7.22
N LYS A 359 14.37 6.62 -6.44
CA LYS A 359 14.51 8.07 -6.49
C LYS A 359 15.82 8.44 -7.19
N GLU A 360 15.88 8.29 -8.51
CA GLU A 360 16.70 9.07 -9.40
C GLU A 360 15.97 9.27 -10.73
#